data_f4ddba52a81bc0c06c617cbc9c7d18db
#
_entry.id   f4ddba52a81bc0c06c617cbc9c7d18db
#
_cell.length_a   1.000
_cell.length_b   1.000
_cell.length_c   1.000
_cell.angle_alpha   90.00
_cell.angle_beta   90.00
_cell.angle_gamma   90.00
#
_symmetry.space_group_name_H-M   'P 1'
#
loop_
_entity.id
_entity.type
_entity.pdbx_description
1 polymer ?
#
loop_
_entity_poly.entity_id
_entity_poly.type
_entity_poly.pdbx_seq_one_letter_code
_entity_poly.pdbx_strand_id
1 'polypeptide(L)'
;MAKFCESFPKIINDLENLLTDNRIFKQRNVDIGIVSKEDALDYSFTGVMIRGSGVPWDLRKSQPYDCYDQLEFKIPVGKNGDCYDRYLCRIEEMKESVSIIKQCLSKMEKGPIKSQDGKISPPKKKDIKQSMEALIHHFKLFTEGYRVPKDEIYTAVEAPKGEFGVYLISDGSSKPYKCKIRAPGFSHLQSMDYLIKGHMLADVPAVLGSLDIVFGEVDR
;
A
#
# COMPACT_ATOMS: atom_id res chain seq x y z
N MET A 1 15.11 -10.94 -6.72
CA MET A 1 15.03 -9.78 -5.80
C MET A 1 16.39 -9.08 -5.67
N ALA A 2 17.50 -9.72 -5.26
CA ALA A 2 18.80 -9.05 -5.09
C ALA A 2 19.25 -8.25 -6.32
N LYS A 3 19.22 -8.84 -7.52
CA LYS A 3 19.53 -8.13 -8.78
C LYS A 3 18.65 -6.90 -9.03
N PHE A 4 17.37 -6.96 -8.64
CA PHE A 4 16.47 -5.81 -8.72
C PHE A 4 16.95 -4.69 -7.80
N CYS A 5 17.28 -5.00 -6.54
CA CYS A 5 17.78 -4.02 -5.59
C CYS A 5 19.12 -3.36 -5.99
N GLU A 6 19.89 -4.00 -6.89
CA GLU A 6 21.13 -3.43 -7.45
C GLU A 6 20.85 -2.51 -8.64
N SER A 7 19.85 -2.84 -9.47
CA SER A 7 19.54 -2.10 -10.70
C SER A 7 18.57 -0.94 -10.48
N PHE A 8 17.60 -1.09 -9.60
CA PHE A 8 16.52 -0.11 -9.42
C PHE A 8 16.99 1.28 -8.96
N PRO A 9 18.02 1.44 -8.09
CA PRO A 9 18.54 2.75 -7.74
C PRO A 9 19.02 3.59 -8.93
N LYS A 10 19.50 2.95 -10.00
CA LYS A 10 19.87 3.65 -11.24
C LYS A 10 18.66 4.26 -11.92
N ILE A 11 17.55 3.51 -11.97
CA ILE A 11 16.27 3.99 -12.53
C ILE A 11 15.74 5.18 -11.73
N ILE A 12 15.85 5.13 -10.38
CA ILE A 12 15.44 6.27 -9.53
C ILE A 12 16.31 7.49 -9.86
N ASN A 13 17.61 7.34 -9.95
CA ASN A 13 18.52 8.44 -10.31
C ASN A 13 18.21 9.03 -11.69
N ASP A 14 17.89 8.19 -12.68
CA ASP A 14 17.51 8.65 -14.01
C ASP A 14 16.21 9.46 -13.97
N LEU A 15 15.23 9.03 -13.16
CA LEU A 15 13.99 9.78 -12.93
C LEU A 15 14.24 11.13 -12.23
N GLU A 16 15.09 11.16 -11.20
CA GLU A 16 15.44 12.39 -10.50
C GLU A 16 16.15 13.38 -11.45
N ASN A 17 17.11 12.92 -12.24
CA ASN A 17 17.81 13.74 -13.21
C ASN A 17 16.88 14.33 -14.30
N LEU A 18 15.84 13.57 -14.66
CA LEU A 18 14.88 13.99 -15.68
C LEU A 18 13.84 14.98 -15.13
N LEU A 19 13.36 14.77 -13.91
CA LEU A 19 12.16 15.45 -13.38
C LEU A 19 12.44 16.40 -12.23
N THR A 20 13.26 16.02 -11.24
CA THR A 20 13.36 16.74 -9.97
C THR A 20 13.78 18.19 -10.16
N ASP A 21 14.79 18.45 -10.97
CA ASP A 21 15.28 19.81 -11.24
C ASP A 21 14.76 20.42 -12.55
N ASN A 22 13.90 19.71 -13.24
CA ASN A 22 13.30 20.19 -14.48
C ASN A 22 12.37 21.38 -14.21
N ARG A 23 12.69 22.52 -14.83
CA ARG A 23 11.95 23.78 -14.67
C ARG A 23 10.46 23.62 -15.04
N ILE A 24 10.16 22.92 -16.13
CA ILE A 24 8.79 22.75 -16.60
C ILE A 24 8.01 21.87 -15.59
N PHE A 25 8.63 20.80 -15.11
CA PHE A 25 8.02 19.92 -14.10
C PHE A 25 7.73 20.67 -12.81
N LYS A 26 8.69 21.47 -12.31
CA LYS A 26 8.50 22.31 -11.12
C LYS A 26 7.34 23.29 -11.31
N GLN A 27 7.30 24.01 -12.42
CA GLN A 27 6.23 24.97 -12.73
C GLN A 27 4.82 24.33 -12.80
N ARG A 28 4.74 23.04 -13.07
CA ARG A 28 3.48 22.31 -13.16
C ARG A 28 3.09 21.57 -11.89
N ASN A 29 3.91 21.59 -10.84
CA ASN A 29 3.66 20.82 -9.62
C ASN A 29 3.84 21.63 -8.34
N VAL A 30 4.71 22.66 -8.34
CA VAL A 30 4.92 23.52 -7.17
C VAL A 30 3.71 24.44 -7.03
N ASP A 31 3.22 24.58 -5.81
CA ASP A 31 2.03 25.36 -5.44
C ASP A 31 0.73 24.91 -6.13
N ILE A 32 0.69 23.69 -6.68
CA ILE A 32 -0.50 23.10 -7.29
C ILE A 32 -1.10 22.05 -6.37
N GLY A 33 -2.41 22.14 -6.15
CA GLY A 33 -3.17 21.19 -5.32
C GLY A 33 -2.64 21.12 -3.88
N ILE A 34 -2.48 22.28 -3.25
CA ILE A 34 -1.99 22.41 -1.87
C ILE A 34 -3.05 21.86 -0.91
N VAL A 35 -2.61 21.08 0.06
CA VAL A 35 -3.44 20.57 1.16
C VAL A 35 -2.79 20.97 2.47
N SER A 36 -3.53 21.69 3.31
CA SER A 36 -3.10 21.99 4.66
C SER A 36 -3.09 20.72 5.53
N LYS A 37 -2.42 20.80 6.67
CA LYS A 37 -2.42 19.69 7.65
C LYS A 37 -3.82 19.41 8.19
N GLU A 38 -4.59 20.46 8.45
CA GLU A 38 -5.96 20.38 8.95
C GLU A 38 -6.88 19.73 7.89
N ASP A 39 -6.84 20.22 6.66
CA ASP A 39 -7.64 19.64 5.56
C ASP A 39 -7.26 18.17 5.29
N ALA A 40 -5.98 17.81 5.38
CA ALA A 40 -5.53 16.43 5.21
C ALA A 40 -6.14 15.48 6.25
N LEU A 41 -6.33 15.95 7.48
CA LEU A 41 -6.99 15.20 8.54
C LEU A 41 -8.51 15.14 8.33
N ASP A 42 -9.15 16.25 7.98
CA ASP A 42 -10.59 16.33 7.75
C ASP A 42 -11.05 15.45 6.58
N TYR A 43 -10.28 15.42 5.49
CA TYR A 43 -10.51 14.50 4.36
C TYR A 43 -10.08 13.05 4.64
N SER A 44 -9.57 12.74 5.82
CA SER A 44 -9.10 11.40 6.21
C SER A 44 -8.02 10.86 5.26
N PHE A 45 -7.10 11.72 4.85
CA PHE A 45 -5.98 11.33 4.01
C PHE A 45 -5.01 10.41 4.74
N THR A 46 -4.40 9.53 4.01
CA THR A 46 -3.37 8.60 4.49
C THR A 46 -2.26 8.47 3.46
N GLY A 47 -1.16 7.81 3.85
CA GLY A 47 -0.04 7.61 2.95
C GLY A 47 0.67 8.91 2.56
N VAL A 48 1.09 8.99 1.31
CA VAL A 48 1.80 10.16 0.79
C VAL A 48 0.96 11.44 0.83
N MET A 49 -0.36 11.34 0.74
CA MET A 49 -1.24 12.49 0.78
C MET A 49 -1.13 13.24 2.11
N ILE A 50 -1.12 12.54 3.24
CA ILE A 50 -0.97 13.16 4.56
C ILE A 50 0.48 13.49 4.87
N ARG A 51 1.44 12.66 4.42
CA ARG A 51 2.87 12.90 4.63
C ARG A 51 3.37 14.12 3.84
N GLY A 52 2.85 14.33 2.63
CA GLY A 52 3.13 15.55 1.85
C GLY A 52 2.71 16.82 2.59
N SER A 53 1.65 16.79 3.38
CA SER A 53 1.15 17.91 4.20
C SER A 53 1.83 18.04 5.58
N GLY A 54 2.95 17.37 5.80
CA GLY A 54 3.78 17.55 7.00
C GLY A 54 3.44 16.64 8.19
N VAL A 55 2.60 15.62 8.02
CA VAL A 55 2.26 14.69 9.10
C VAL A 55 3.02 13.38 8.93
N PRO A 56 3.89 12.99 9.88
CA PRO A 56 4.71 11.78 9.78
C PRO A 56 3.90 10.52 10.16
N TRP A 57 2.74 10.30 9.52
CA TRP A 57 1.90 9.14 9.78
C TRP A 57 2.25 7.98 8.86
N ASP A 58 2.58 6.83 9.46
CA ASP A 58 2.86 5.58 8.76
C ASP A 58 2.56 4.41 9.68
N LEU A 59 1.68 3.50 9.27
CA LEU A 59 1.27 2.34 10.06
C LEU A 59 2.42 1.40 10.38
N ARG A 60 3.42 1.30 9.50
CA ARG A 60 4.61 0.47 9.71
C ARG A 60 5.44 0.90 10.93
N LYS A 61 5.30 2.16 11.37
CA LYS A 61 5.97 2.72 12.56
C LYS A 61 5.02 2.94 13.73
N SER A 62 3.78 3.40 13.47
CA SER A 62 2.82 3.71 14.53
C SER A 62 2.14 2.46 15.09
N GLN A 63 1.90 1.47 14.26
CA GLN A 63 1.30 0.18 14.62
C GLN A 63 2.01 -0.95 13.85
N PRO A 64 3.27 -1.27 14.19
CA PRO A 64 4.07 -2.25 13.47
C PRO A 64 3.36 -3.59 13.34
N TYR A 65 3.39 -4.16 12.16
CA TYR A 65 2.88 -5.48 11.82
C TYR A 65 3.98 -6.30 11.12
N ASP A 66 3.80 -7.62 11.05
CA ASP A 66 4.80 -8.56 10.55
C ASP A 66 6.16 -8.36 11.25
N CYS A 67 7.20 -7.97 10.52
CA CYS A 67 8.55 -7.75 11.03
C CYS A 67 9.03 -6.29 10.89
N TYR A 68 8.11 -5.33 10.71
CA TYR A 68 8.49 -3.92 10.54
C TYR A 68 9.13 -3.30 11.79
N ASP A 69 8.88 -3.83 12.96
CA ASP A 69 9.55 -3.48 14.24
C ASP A 69 11.06 -3.74 14.21
N GLN A 70 11.50 -4.70 13.39
CA GLN A 70 12.89 -5.10 13.24
C GLN A 70 13.62 -4.41 12.06
N LEU A 71 12.92 -3.56 11.32
CA LEU A 71 13.44 -2.92 10.11
C LEU A 71 13.72 -1.44 10.35
N GLU A 72 14.85 -0.99 9.84
CA GLU A 72 15.25 0.41 9.89
C GLU A 72 14.92 1.11 8.58
N PHE A 73 14.08 2.12 8.64
CA PHE A 73 13.72 2.98 7.51
C PHE A 73 13.23 4.33 8.00
N LYS A 74 13.28 5.33 7.12
CA LYS A 74 12.77 6.69 7.39
C LYS A 74 11.40 6.87 6.77
N ILE A 75 10.61 7.76 7.37
CA ILE A 75 9.33 8.22 6.82
C ILE A 75 9.59 9.55 6.15
N PRO A 76 9.47 9.66 4.82
CA PRO A 76 9.58 10.94 4.13
C PRO A 76 8.38 11.82 4.46
N VAL A 77 8.65 13.09 4.74
CA VAL A 77 7.62 14.07 5.11
C VAL A 77 7.84 15.34 4.33
N GLY A 78 6.83 15.81 3.62
CA GLY A 78 6.79 17.08 2.92
C GLY A 78 6.54 18.27 3.84
N LYS A 79 6.49 19.46 3.28
CA LYS A 79 6.28 20.71 4.02
C LYS A 79 5.14 21.54 3.45
N ASN A 80 5.04 21.62 2.12
CA ASN A 80 4.13 22.53 1.42
C ASN A 80 2.77 21.89 1.11
N GLY A 81 2.67 20.56 1.12
CA GLY A 81 1.43 19.84 0.83
C GLY A 81 1.00 19.90 -0.63
N ASP A 82 1.88 20.25 -1.55
CA ASP A 82 1.61 20.38 -2.98
C ASP A 82 1.93 19.09 -3.77
N CYS A 83 1.65 19.09 -5.06
CA CYS A 83 1.94 17.97 -5.94
C CYS A 83 3.44 17.65 -5.99
N TYR A 84 4.29 18.67 -5.88
CA TYR A 84 5.74 18.49 -5.93
C TYR A 84 6.28 17.80 -4.69
N ASP A 85 5.83 18.20 -3.50
CA ASP A 85 6.21 17.52 -2.25
C ASP A 85 5.74 16.06 -2.22
N ARG A 86 4.53 15.78 -2.73
CA ARG A 86 4.05 14.40 -2.88
C ARG A 86 4.91 13.57 -3.82
N TYR A 87 5.40 14.18 -4.91
CA TYR A 87 6.37 13.52 -5.79
C TYR A 87 7.69 13.22 -5.06
N LEU A 88 8.26 14.20 -4.34
CA LEU A 88 9.50 14.01 -3.58
C LEU A 88 9.35 12.92 -2.52
N CYS A 89 8.25 12.89 -1.79
CA CYS A 89 7.97 11.82 -0.83
C CYS A 89 7.99 10.45 -1.50
N ARG A 90 7.37 10.28 -2.68
CA ARG A 90 7.36 9.02 -3.41
C ARG A 90 8.75 8.58 -3.88
N ILE A 91 9.58 9.50 -4.34
CA ILE A 91 10.98 9.21 -4.70
C ILE A 91 11.75 8.66 -3.49
N GLU A 92 11.65 9.34 -2.34
CA GLU A 92 12.30 8.88 -1.12
C GLU A 92 11.73 7.55 -0.62
N GLU A 93 10.42 7.34 -0.70
CA GLU A 93 9.78 6.05 -0.36
C GLU A 93 10.27 4.89 -1.23
N MET A 94 10.55 5.14 -2.51
CA MET A 94 11.14 4.12 -3.38
C MET A 94 12.55 3.74 -2.91
N LYS A 95 13.37 4.71 -2.48
CA LYS A 95 14.71 4.47 -1.93
C LYS A 95 14.64 3.66 -0.62
N GLU A 96 13.76 4.07 0.29
CA GLU A 96 13.54 3.36 1.56
C GLU A 96 12.98 1.94 1.32
N SER A 97 12.10 1.73 0.35
CA SER A 97 11.58 0.42 0.00
C SER A 97 12.69 -0.53 -0.48
N VAL A 98 13.66 -0.05 -1.26
CA VAL A 98 14.84 -0.84 -1.64
C VAL A 98 15.67 -1.22 -0.42
N SER A 99 15.84 -0.30 0.52
CA SER A 99 16.54 -0.55 1.79
C SER A 99 15.84 -1.64 2.60
N ILE A 100 14.51 -1.55 2.75
CA ILE A 100 13.68 -2.54 3.44
C ILE A 100 13.84 -3.93 2.79
N ILE A 101 13.74 -4.02 1.47
CA ILE A 101 13.89 -5.29 0.74
C ILE A 101 15.28 -5.90 0.99
N LYS A 102 16.35 -5.09 0.97
CA LYS A 102 17.71 -5.56 1.27
C LYS A 102 17.83 -6.11 2.70
N GLN A 103 17.25 -5.43 3.67
CA GLN A 103 17.22 -5.88 5.06
C GLN A 103 16.44 -7.21 5.20
N CYS A 104 15.26 -7.31 4.58
CA CYS A 104 14.49 -8.56 4.56
C CYS A 104 15.28 -9.71 3.95
N LEU A 105 15.94 -9.49 2.81
CA LEU A 105 16.75 -10.53 2.15
C LEU A 105 17.93 -10.99 3.02
N SER A 106 18.54 -10.08 3.79
CA SER A 106 19.66 -10.43 4.68
C SER A 106 19.22 -11.16 5.94
N LYS A 107 18.02 -10.90 6.42
CA LYS A 107 17.44 -11.50 7.65
C LYS A 107 16.60 -12.74 7.39
N MET A 108 16.31 -13.06 6.13
CA MET A 108 15.44 -14.17 5.75
C MET A 108 16.07 -15.51 6.12
N GLU A 109 15.41 -16.25 7.01
CA GLU A 109 15.82 -17.60 7.40
C GLU A 109 15.27 -18.66 6.45
N LYS A 110 15.96 -19.80 6.37
CA LYS A 110 15.47 -20.96 5.62
C LYS A 110 14.39 -21.67 6.42
N GLY A 111 13.25 -21.92 5.78
CA GLY A 111 12.13 -22.57 6.46
C GLY A 111 11.03 -23.01 5.48
N PRO A 112 9.94 -23.59 5.99
CA PRO A 112 8.79 -23.94 5.18
C PRO A 112 8.13 -22.67 4.62
N ILE A 113 7.79 -22.70 3.32
CA ILE A 113 7.18 -21.56 2.62
C ILE A 113 5.66 -21.49 2.74
N LYS A 114 5.03 -22.48 3.36
CA LYS A 114 3.58 -22.53 3.63
C LYS A 114 3.29 -23.39 4.85
N SER A 115 2.10 -23.17 5.44
CA SER A 115 1.59 -24.04 6.52
C SER A 115 1.56 -25.51 6.10
N GLN A 116 1.85 -26.40 7.04
CA GLN A 116 1.74 -27.86 6.86
C GLN A 116 0.32 -28.37 7.13
N ASP A 117 -0.57 -27.54 7.66
CA ASP A 117 -1.96 -27.92 7.90
C ASP A 117 -2.73 -28.00 6.58
N GLY A 118 -3.07 -29.23 6.17
CA GLY A 118 -3.83 -29.51 4.96
C GLY A 118 -5.26 -28.97 4.95
N LYS A 119 -5.80 -28.55 6.09
CA LYS A 119 -7.12 -27.92 6.20
C LYS A 119 -7.11 -26.45 5.75
N ILE A 120 -5.97 -25.78 5.83
CA ILE A 120 -5.79 -24.36 5.53
C ILE A 120 -4.97 -24.17 4.25
N SER A 121 -3.97 -25.04 4.04
CA SER A 121 -3.02 -24.94 2.93
C SER A 121 -3.20 -26.07 1.93
N PRO A 122 -3.22 -25.79 0.61
CA PRO A 122 -3.35 -26.83 -0.41
C PRO A 122 -2.25 -27.89 -0.29
N PRO A 123 -2.56 -29.19 -0.36
CA PRO A 123 -1.57 -30.26 -0.34
C PRO A 123 -0.68 -30.19 -1.60
N LYS A 124 0.47 -30.85 -1.54
CA LYS A 124 1.37 -30.94 -2.70
C LYS A 124 0.70 -31.74 -3.82
N LYS A 125 0.88 -31.32 -5.06
CA LYS A 125 0.30 -31.98 -6.25
C LYS A 125 0.63 -33.48 -6.34
N LYS A 126 1.82 -33.89 -5.86
CA LYS A 126 2.21 -35.30 -5.79
C LYS A 126 1.34 -36.08 -4.78
N ASP A 127 1.10 -35.49 -3.63
CA ASP A 127 0.39 -36.15 -2.54
C ASP A 127 -1.10 -36.33 -2.86
N ILE A 128 -1.70 -35.41 -3.62
CA ILE A 128 -3.09 -35.51 -4.11
C ILE A 128 -3.32 -36.81 -4.92
N LYS A 129 -2.30 -37.30 -5.62
CA LYS A 129 -2.40 -38.52 -6.43
C LYS A 129 -2.14 -39.81 -5.66
N GLN A 130 -1.56 -39.71 -4.45
CA GLN A 130 -1.08 -40.87 -3.69
C GLN A 130 -1.78 -41.04 -2.33
N SER A 131 -2.40 -39.98 -1.82
CA SER A 131 -3.07 -39.97 -0.52
C SER A 131 -4.52 -39.55 -0.67
N MET A 132 -5.42 -40.41 -0.17
CA MET A 132 -6.86 -40.12 -0.14
C MET A 132 -7.14 -38.88 0.76
N GLU A 133 -6.44 -38.75 1.87
CA GLU A 133 -6.58 -37.62 2.77
C GLU A 133 -6.20 -36.29 2.07
N ALA A 134 -5.07 -36.28 1.36
CA ALA A 134 -4.65 -35.11 0.58
C ALA A 134 -5.66 -34.76 -0.52
N LEU A 135 -6.26 -35.75 -1.18
CA LEU A 135 -7.30 -35.53 -2.18
C LEU A 135 -8.56 -34.92 -1.53
N ILE A 136 -9.00 -35.42 -0.39
CA ILE A 136 -10.16 -34.88 0.35
C ILE A 136 -9.90 -33.45 0.82
N HIS A 137 -8.73 -33.17 1.38
CA HIS A 137 -8.36 -31.82 1.79
C HIS A 137 -8.33 -30.85 0.60
N HIS A 138 -7.74 -31.27 -0.51
CA HIS A 138 -7.75 -30.47 -1.74
C HIS A 138 -9.18 -30.18 -2.21
N PHE A 139 -10.03 -31.20 -2.31
CA PHE A 139 -11.40 -31.06 -2.75
C PHE A 139 -12.19 -30.11 -1.84
N LYS A 140 -12.15 -30.33 -0.53
CA LYS A 140 -12.87 -29.48 0.44
C LYS A 140 -12.37 -28.05 0.42
N LEU A 141 -11.06 -27.82 0.35
CA LEU A 141 -10.49 -26.48 0.35
C LEU A 141 -10.93 -25.65 -0.86
N PHE A 142 -11.05 -26.27 -2.04
CA PHE A 142 -11.43 -25.59 -3.28
C PHE A 142 -12.94 -25.51 -3.53
N THR A 143 -13.74 -26.39 -2.93
CA THR A 143 -15.19 -26.38 -3.09
C THR A 143 -15.92 -25.65 -1.95
N GLU A 144 -15.51 -25.88 -0.71
CA GLU A 144 -16.17 -25.33 0.49
C GLU A 144 -15.34 -24.20 1.13
N GLY A 145 -14.01 -24.26 1.05
CA GLY A 145 -13.10 -23.40 1.81
C GLY A 145 -12.92 -23.89 3.25
N TYR A 146 -12.25 -23.10 4.07
CA TYR A 146 -12.09 -23.36 5.51
C TYR A 146 -13.03 -22.47 6.32
N ARG A 147 -13.48 -23.00 7.46
CA ARG A 147 -14.36 -22.25 8.37
C ARG A 147 -13.53 -21.39 9.32
N VAL A 148 -13.97 -20.17 9.50
CA VAL A 148 -13.36 -19.21 10.43
C VAL A 148 -14.24 -19.11 11.67
N PRO A 149 -13.69 -19.12 12.90
CA PRO A 149 -14.48 -18.90 14.12
C PRO A 149 -15.32 -17.61 14.04
N LYS A 150 -16.42 -17.58 14.79
CA LYS A 150 -17.25 -16.36 14.87
C LYS A 150 -16.47 -15.29 15.60
N ASP A 151 -16.21 -14.21 14.91
CA ASP A 151 -15.50 -13.05 15.44
C ASP A 151 -15.59 -11.87 14.49
N GLU A 152 -15.15 -10.70 14.93
CA GLU A 152 -14.99 -9.53 14.10
C GLU A 152 -13.57 -8.97 14.25
N ILE A 153 -13.00 -8.49 13.16
CA ILE A 153 -11.65 -7.94 13.13
C ILE A 153 -11.54 -6.79 12.13
N TYR A 154 -10.80 -5.75 12.53
CA TYR A 154 -10.29 -4.75 11.60
C TYR A 154 -8.76 -4.88 11.54
N THR A 155 -8.24 -4.99 10.34
CA THR A 155 -6.78 -5.02 10.11
C THR A 155 -6.46 -4.05 8.98
N ALA A 156 -5.43 -3.22 9.18
CA ALA A 156 -4.94 -2.28 8.19
C ALA A 156 -3.45 -2.46 7.94
N VAL A 157 -3.05 -2.17 6.72
CA VAL A 157 -1.64 -2.18 6.29
C VAL A 157 -1.32 -0.86 5.58
N GLU A 158 -0.07 -0.46 5.64
CA GLU A 158 0.42 0.67 4.84
C GLU A 158 0.65 0.20 3.41
N ALA A 159 -0.33 0.47 2.54
CA ALA A 159 -0.20 0.23 1.11
C ALA A 159 0.52 1.41 0.43
N PRO A 160 1.03 1.26 -0.81
CA PRO A 160 1.73 2.35 -1.51
C PRO A 160 0.92 3.64 -1.65
N LYS A 161 -0.40 3.55 -1.64
CA LYS A 161 -1.32 4.69 -1.76
C LYS A 161 -1.77 5.26 -0.41
N GLY A 162 -1.58 4.51 0.66
CA GLY A 162 -1.99 4.86 2.01
C GLY A 162 -2.53 3.68 2.79
N GLU A 163 -3.26 3.94 3.85
CA GLU A 163 -3.85 2.89 4.69
C GLU A 163 -4.92 2.10 3.93
N PHE A 164 -4.64 0.82 3.71
CA PHE A 164 -5.61 -0.14 3.20
C PHE A 164 -6.11 -1.02 4.35
N GLY A 165 -7.38 -0.92 4.67
CA GLY A 165 -7.97 -1.62 5.80
C GLY A 165 -9.10 -2.56 5.38
N VAL A 166 -9.21 -3.68 6.08
CA VAL A 166 -10.30 -4.65 5.91
C VAL A 166 -10.97 -4.89 7.24
N TYR A 167 -12.27 -4.62 7.30
CA TYR A 167 -13.13 -5.00 8.41
C TYR A 167 -13.94 -6.23 8.02
N LEU A 168 -13.80 -7.29 8.78
CA LEU A 168 -14.36 -8.61 8.50
C LEU A 168 -15.16 -9.13 9.67
N ILE A 169 -16.38 -9.63 9.40
CA ILE A 169 -17.22 -10.33 10.38
C ILE A 169 -17.41 -11.75 9.90
N SER A 170 -17.08 -12.73 10.75
CA SER A 170 -17.32 -14.15 10.54
C SER A 170 -18.49 -14.64 11.38
N ASP A 171 -19.36 -15.46 10.78
CA ASP A 171 -20.46 -16.15 11.44
C ASP A 171 -20.15 -17.64 11.74
N GLY A 172 -18.90 -18.07 11.48
CA GLY A 172 -18.46 -19.45 11.62
C GLY A 172 -18.60 -20.28 10.33
N SER A 173 -19.02 -19.66 9.24
CA SER A 173 -19.05 -20.29 7.91
C SER A 173 -17.72 -20.12 7.17
N SER A 174 -17.64 -20.65 5.96
CA SER A 174 -16.48 -20.46 5.07
C SER A 174 -16.52 -19.16 4.27
N LYS A 175 -17.60 -18.39 4.41
CA LYS A 175 -17.78 -17.08 3.76
C LYS A 175 -17.95 -16.01 4.83
N PRO A 176 -17.37 -14.81 4.66
CA PRO A 176 -17.59 -13.74 5.60
C PRO A 176 -19.07 -13.31 5.60
N TYR A 177 -19.64 -13.10 6.79
CA TYR A 177 -20.96 -12.50 6.93
C TYR A 177 -20.97 -11.07 6.41
N LYS A 178 -19.89 -10.31 6.71
CA LYS A 178 -19.69 -8.94 6.21
C LYS A 178 -18.21 -8.70 5.96
N CYS A 179 -17.91 -8.05 4.85
CA CYS A 179 -16.59 -7.55 4.53
C CYS A 179 -16.71 -6.09 4.09
N LYS A 180 -16.01 -5.19 4.78
CA LYS A 180 -15.89 -3.78 4.39
C LYS A 180 -14.42 -3.46 4.16
N ILE A 181 -14.14 -2.92 2.98
CA ILE A 181 -12.79 -2.52 2.58
C ILE A 181 -12.69 -1.01 2.69
N ARG A 182 -11.69 -0.51 3.44
CA ARG A 182 -11.27 0.88 3.42
C ARG A 182 -10.17 1.01 2.39
N ALA A 183 -10.49 1.67 1.28
CA ALA A 183 -9.56 1.99 0.24
C ALA A 183 -9.08 3.43 0.40
N PRO A 184 -7.78 3.73 0.43
CA PRO A 184 -7.28 5.09 0.56
C PRO A 184 -7.68 5.98 -0.62
N GLY A 185 -7.70 5.43 -1.84
CA GLY A 185 -8.09 6.14 -3.06
C GLY A 185 -9.52 6.70 -3.03
N PHE A 186 -10.43 6.08 -2.31
CA PHE A 186 -11.81 6.56 -2.20
C PHE A 186 -11.89 7.91 -1.50
N SER A 187 -11.21 8.08 -0.35
CA SER A 187 -11.15 9.36 0.36
C SER A 187 -10.32 10.41 -0.40
N HIS A 188 -9.22 9.99 -1.03
CA HIS A 188 -8.38 10.88 -1.83
C HIS A 188 -9.17 11.46 -3.02
N LEU A 189 -9.91 10.64 -3.75
CA LEU A 189 -10.70 11.10 -4.90
C LEU A 189 -11.81 12.08 -4.51
N GLN A 190 -12.40 11.91 -3.33
CA GLN A 190 -13.44 12.81 -2.82
C GLN A 190 -12.93 14.27 -2.69
N SER A 191 -11.65 14.48 -2.44
CA SER A 191 -11.05 15.81 -2.32
C SER A 191 -10.74 16.48 -3.66
N MET A 192 -10.96 15.80 -4.77
CA MET A 192 -10.59 16.30 -6.11
C MET A 192 -11.18 17.68 -6.42
N ASP A 193 -12.45 17.88 -6.08
CA ASP A 193 -13.15 19.16 -6.28
C ASP A 193 -12.47 20.31 -5.50
N TYR A 194 -12.09 20.06 -4.26
CA TYR A 194 -11.35 21.00 -3.44
C TYR A 194 -9.97 21.33 -4.04
N LEU A 195 -9.22 20.31 -4.47
CA LEU A 195 -7.85 20.43 -4.96
C LEU A 195 -7.71 21.15 -6.31
N ILE A 196 -8.71 21.05 -7.17
CA ILE A 196 -8.68 21.68 -8.50
C ILE A 196 -9.28 23.09 -8.53
N LYS A 197 -10.00 23.48 -7.47
CA LYS A 197 -10.67 24.76 -7.41
C LYS A 197 -9.65 25.91 -7.45
N GLY A 198 -9.82 26.81 -8.43
CA GLY A 198 -8.93 27.95 -8.63
C GLY A 198 -7.69 27.66 -9.48
N HIS A 199 -7.48 26.42 -9.90
CA HIS A 199 -6.39 26.01 -10.79
C HIS A 199 -6.86 25.92 -12.26
N MET A 200 -5.90 25.82 -13.19
CA MET A 200 -6.20 25.65 -14.61
C MET A 200 -6.68 24.22 -14.90
N LEU A 201 -7.50 24.06 -15.94
CA LEU A 201 -7.91 22.72 -16.43
C LEU A 201 -6.69 21.82 -16.73
N ALA A 202 -5.58 22.42 -17.17
CA ALA A 202 -4.33 21.72 -17.44
C ALA A 202 -3.63 21.19 -16.17
N ASP A 203 -4.01 21.64 -14.98
CA ASP A 203 -3.46 21.16 -13.71
C ASP A 203 -4.18 19.92 -13.18
N VAL A 204 -5.40 19.66 -13.66
CA VAL A 204 -6.21 18.50 -13.26
C VAL A 204 -5.45 17.17 -13.39
N PRO A 205 -4.77 16.87 -14.53
CA PRO A 205 -3.95 15.66 -14.63
C PRO A 205 -2.80 15.59 -13.61
N ALA A 206 -2.17 16.71 -13.28
CA ALA A 206 -1.09 16.75 -12.26
C ALA A 206 -1.64 16.44 -10.87
N VAL A 207 -2.76 17.06 -10.49
CA VAL A 207 -3.45 16.79 -9.23
C VAL A 207 -3.89 15.34 -9.17
N LEU A 208 -4.59 14.82 -10.20
CA LEU A 208 -5.05 13.43 -10.26
C LEU A 208 -3.88 12.44 -10.15
N GLY A 209 -2.80 12.69 -10.87
CA GLY A 209 -1.58 11.89 -10.77
C GLY A 209 -0.95 11.91 -9.38
N SER A 210 -1.01 13.07 -8.69
CA SER A 210 -0.49 13.19 -7.32
C SER A 210 -1.32 12.44 -6.28
N LEU A 211 -2.65 12.28 -6.50
CA LEU A 211 -3.54 11.47 -5.67
C LEU A 211 -3.27 9.98 -5.82
N ASP A 212 -2.65 9.57 -6.92
CA ASP A 212 -2.31 8.17 -7.23
C ASP A 212 -3.55 7.26 -7.22
N ILE A 213 -4.60 7.65 -7.93
CA ILE A 213 -5.87 6.91 -7.98
C ILE A 213 -5.76 5.67 -8.85
N VAL A 214 -6.28 4.55 -8.34
CA VAL A 214 -6.57 3.33 -9.11
C VAL A 214 -8.07 3.07 -9.02
N PHE A 215 -8.77 3.14 -10.14
CA PHE A 215 -10.23 3.07 -10.15
C PHE A 215 -10.76 1.72 -9.64
N GLY A 216 -10.07 0.61 -9.92
CA GLY A 216 -10.45 -0.69 -9.36
C GLY A 216 -10.45 -0.74 -7.83
N GLU A 217 -9.62 0.06 -7.17
CA GLU A 217 -9.63 0.25 -5.71
C GLU A 217 -10.82 1.11 -5.27
N VAL A 218 -11.17 2.12 -6.03
CA VAL A 218 -12.28 3.05 -5.71
C VAL A 218 -13.62 2.39 -5.96
N ASP A 219 -13.78 1.68 -7.07
CA ASP A 219 -15.05 1.06 -7.50
C ASP A 219 -15.39 -0.22 -6.72
N ARG A 220 -14.38 -0.98 -6.28
CA ARG A 220 -14.47 -2.25 -5.52
C ARG A 220 -15.30 -3.35 -6.15
#